data_2bb5ea6e8d805ced74c2bfcd72fbf315
#
_entry.id   2bb5ea6e8d805ced74c2bfcd72fbf315
#
_cell.length_a   1.000
_cell.length_b   1.000
_cell.length_c   1.000
_cell.angle_alpha   90.00
_cell.angle_beta   90.00
_cell.angle_gamma   90.00
#
_symmetry.space_group_name_H-M   'P 1'
#
loop_
_entity.id
_entity.type
_entity.pdbx_description
1 polymer ?
#
loop_
_entity_poly.entity_id
_entity_poly.type
_entity_poly.pdbx_seq_one_letter_code
_entity_poly.pdbx_strand_id
1 'polypeptide(L)'
;EQVAAEIGGRTRGVGLDVSDPYAVADALKDVGPVAHLVLSAIDRGGNTIDNFDIPGAVSLATQKLVGYLAVVNALRSRLSDDSSIVIFGGQARVRPYPGSTMVSTVNGGVIGMVRTLSVELAPIRVNSLHPGIVGDSPFWAEKPAEVLEGFRSGTLTGRLATMADIVDAVRFLLENPSVNGVDLVVDGGWK
;
A
#
# COMPACT_ATOMS: atom_id res chain seq x y z
N GLU A 1 -11.59 4.34 14.91
CA GLU A 1 -11.65 4.32 16.37
C GLU A 1 -11.70 2.89 16.93
N GLN A 2 -12.58 2.01 16.43
CA GLN A 2 -12.70 0.62 16.89
C GLN A 2 -11.39 -0.15 16.85
N VAL A 3 -10.70 -0.17 15.69
CA VAL A 3 -9.39 -0.87 15.52
C VAL A 3 -8.34 -0.33 16.49
N ALA A 4 -8.30 0.98 16.73
CA ALA A 4 -7.36 1.56 17.69
C ALA A 4 -7.65 1.11 19.12
N ALA A 5 -8.91 0.93 19.48
CA ALA A 5 -9.31 0.41 20.78
C ALA A 5 -8.92 -1.07 20.94
N GLU A 6 -9.07 -1.88 19.89
CA GLU A 6 -8.67 -3.30 19.89
C GLU A 6 -7.16 -3.47 20.02
N ILE A 7 -6.35 -2.63 19.33
CA ILE A 7 -4.89 -2.63 19.46
C ILE A 7 -4.46 -2.18 20.85
N GLY A 8 -5.16 -1.21 21.44
CA GLY A 8 -4.90 -0.70 22.77
C GLY A 8 -3.61 0.12 22.90
N GLY A 9 -3.11 0.25 24.13
CA GLY A 9 -1.88 0.98 24.43
C GLY A 9 -1.99 2.47 24.15
N ARG A 10 -1.05 3.03 23.38
CA ARG A 10 -1.03 4.44 22.96
C ARG A 10 -1.60 4.67 21.56
N THR A 11 -2.29 3.69 20.99
CA THR A 11 -2.85 3.76 19.64
C THR A 11 -3.99 4.76 19.59
N ARG A 12 -3.95 5.63 18.59
CA ARG A 12 -4.98 6.64 18.31
C ARG A 12 -5.56 6.42 16.92
N GLY A 13 -6.88 6.41 16.81
CA GLY A 13 -7.61 6.37 15.53
C GLY A 13 -7.91 7.77 15.02
N VAL A 14 -7.67 8.01 13.74
CA VAL A 14 -8.09 9.22 13.02
C VAL A 14 -8.94 8.79 11.83
N GLY A 15 -10.16 9.33 11.73
CA GLY A 15 -11.03 9.12 10.57
C GLY A 15 -10.52 9.95 9.39
N LEU A 16 -10.21 9.29 8.27
CA LEU A 16 -9.72 9.94 7.05
C LEU A 16 -10.15 9.13 5.84
N ASP A 17 -10.77 9.81 4.87
CA ASP A 17 -10.97 9.29 3.52
C ASP A 17 -9.84 9.79 2.61
N VAL A 18 -8.95 8.89 2.22
CA VAL A 18 -7.79 9.23 1.36
C VAL A 18 -8.21 9.50 -0.08
N SER A 19 -9.45 9.18 -0.47
CA SER A 19 -10.02 9.57 -1.77
C SER A 19 -10.54 11.00 -1.80
N ASP A 20 -10.60 11.68 -0.63
CA ASP A 20 -10.76 13.12 -0.52
C ASP A 20 -9.45 13.80 -0.11
N PRO A 21 -8.53 14.11 -1.06
CA PRO A 21 -7.22 14.66 -0.75
C PRO A 21 -7.28 16.07 -0.15
N TYR A 22 -8.40 16.79 -0.29
CA TYR A 22 -8.56 18.12 0.27
C TYR A 22 -8.82 18.10 1.79
N ALA A 23 -9.42 17.03 2.31
CA ALA A 23 -9.67 16.84 3.74
C ALA A 23 -8.44 16.34 4.51
N VAL A 24 -7.41 15.82 3.83
CA VAL A 24 -6.26 15.14 4.45
C VAL A 24 -5.53 16.04 5.44
N ALA A 25 -5.23 17.28 5.06
CA ALA A 25 -4.44 18.19 5.90
C ALA A 25 -5.14 18.53 7.22
N ASP A 26 -6.47 18.76 7.18
CA ASP A 26 -7.26 19.03 8.39
C ASP A 26 -7.39 17.79 9.27
N ALA A 27 -7.65 16.62 8.67
CA ALA A 27 -7.76 15.37 9.41
C ALA A 27 -6.45 15.00 10.15
N LEU A 28 -5.29 15.35 9.60
CA LEU A 28 -3.98 15.03 10.16
C LEU A 28 -3.33 16.17 10.96
N LYS A 29 -4.00 17.30 11.14
CA LYS A 29 -3.44 18.50 11.79
C LYS A 29 -2.87 18.24 13.20
N ASP A 30 -3.48 17.34 13.95
CA ASP A 30 -3.10 17.02 15.34
C ASP A 30 -2.16 15.80 15.46
N VAL A 31 -1.66 15.28 14.35
CA VAL A 31 -0.64 14.21 14.35
C VAL A 31 0.71 14.81 14.75
N GLY A 32 1.36 14.26 15.76
CA GLY A 32 2.68 14.67 16.24
C GLY A 32 3.83 14.23 15.31
N PRO A 33 5.09 14.20 15.80
CA PRO A 33 6.24 13.72 15.04
C PRO A 33 6.03 12.29 14.53
N VAL A 34 6.46 12.03 13.29
CA VAL A 34 6.28 10.75 12.58
C VAL A 34 7.64 10.12 12.29
N ALA A 35 7.96 9.03 12.96
CA ALA A 35 9.16 8.25 12.67
C ALA A 35 8.98 7.37 11.41
N HIS A 36 7.81 6.75 11.28
CA HIS A 36 7.50 5.85 10.17
C HIS A 36 6.10 6.12 9.63
N LEU A 37 5.96 6.10 8.31
CA LEU A 37 4.68 6.25 7.61
C LEU A 37 4.44 5.03 6.71
N VAL A 38 3.28 4.38 6.86
CA VAL A 38 2.88 3.26 6.00
C VAL A 38 1.57 3.60 5.29
N LEU A 39 1.58 3.58 3.96
CA LEU A 39 0.43 3.88 3.11
C LEU A 39 -0.04 2.59 2.42
N SER A 40 -1.12 1.99 2.92
CA SER A 40 -1.63 0.69 2.46
C SER A 40 -3.09 0.69 2.01
N ALA A 41 -3.80 1.82 2.12
CA ALA A 41 -5.21 1.92 1.77
C ALA A 41 -5.45 1.62 0.28
N ILE A 42 -6.44 0.78 0.00
CA ILE A 42 -6.90 0.51 -1.37
C ILE A 42 -8.37 0.13 -1.36
N ASP A 43 -9.14 0.79 -2.21
CA ASP A 43 -10.47 0.32 -2.59
C ASP A 43 -10.35 -0.64 -3.79
N ARG A 44 -10.98 -1.83 -3.68
CA ARG A 44 -10.84 -2.90 -4.67
C ARG A 44 -12.09 -2.99 -5.53
N GLY A 45 -12.19 -2.12 -6.53
CA GLY A 45 -13.18 -2.25 -7.60
C GLY A 45 -12.66 -3.08 -8.77
N GLY A 46 -13.50 -3.92 -9.38
CA GLY A 46 -13.21 -4.55 -10.67
C GLY A 46 -13.49 -3.56 -11.79
N ASN A 47 -12.57 -3.39 -12.72
CA ASN A 47 -12.71 -2.46 -13.83
C ASN A 47 -12.11 -3.05 -15.11
N THR A 48 -12.96 -3.40 -16.08
CA THR A 48 -12.57 -3.88 -17.41
C THR A 48 -12.80 -2.81 -18.44
N ILE A 49 -12.15 -2.90 -19.60
CA ILE A 49 -12.40 -1.92 -20.69
C ILE A 49 -13.83 -2.03 -21.22
N ASP A 50 -14.40 -3.23 -21.30
CA ASP A 50 -15.78 -3.43 -21.80
C ASP A 50 -16.84 -2.90 -20.83
N ASN A 51 -16.54 -2.87 -19.53
CA ASN A 51 -17.43 -2.36 -18.48
C ASN A 51 -16.62 -1.38 -17.60
N PHE A 52 -16.23 -0.26 -18.20
CA PHE A 52 -15.38 0.72 -17.55
C PHE A 52 -16.18 1.65 -16.65
N ASP A 53 -16.06 1.46 -15.34
CA ASP A 53 -16.63 2.35 -14.31
C ASP A 53 -15.72 3.56 -14.10
N ILE A 54 -16.08 4.69 -14.74
CA ILE A 54 -15.31 5.94 -14.64
C ILE A 54 -15.29 6.49 -13.19
N PRO A 55 -16.41 6.58 -12.47
CA PRO A 55 -16.38 7.05 -11.07
C PRO A 55 -15.46 6.23 -10.18
N GLY A 56 -15.54 4.91 -10.24
CA GLY A 56 -14.67 4.02 -9.48
C GLY A 56 -13.19 4.12 -9.90
N ALA A 57 -12.94 4.30 -11.20
CA ALA A 57 -11.59 4.51 -11.72
C ALA A 57 -10.96 5.81 -11.20
N VAL A 58 -11.73 6.91 -11.21
CA VAL A 58 -11.30 8.21 -10.68
C VAL A 58 -11.07 8.12 -9.17
N SER A 59 -11.99 7.51 -8.43
CA SER A 59 -11.85 7.31 -6.98
C SER A 59 -10.57 6.55 -6.62
N LEU A 60 -10.32 5.40 -7.27
CA LEU A 60 -9.13 4.59 -7.03
C LEU A 60 -7.83 5.33 -7.39
N ALA A 61 -7.81 6.04 -8.54
CA ALA A 61 -6.66 6.84 -8.94
C ALA A 61 -6.40 7.98 -7.94
N THR A 62 -7.46 8.67 -7.52
CA THR A 62 -7.36 9.75 -6.53
C THR A 62 -6.85 9.20 -5.19
N GLN A 63 -7.43 8.13 -4.67
CA GLN A 63 -7.02 7.50 -3.42
C GLN A 63 -5.53 7.13 -3.45
N LYS A 64 -5.12 6.36 -4.47
CA LYS A 64 -3.80 5.73 -4.49
C LYS A 64 -2.68 6.67 -4.92
N LEU A 65 -2.94 7.56 -5.88
CA LEU A 65 -1.91 8.42 -6.44
C LEU A 65 -1.92 9.82 -5.82
N VAL A 66 -3.07 10.47 -5.75
CA VAL A 66 -3.16 11.83 -5.22
C VAL A 66 -3.25 11.84 -3.70
N GLY A 67 -4.12 11.00 -3.12
CA GLY A 67 -4.34 10.92 -1.68
C GLY A 67 -3.09 10.52 -0.90
N TYR A 68 -2.32 9.56 -1.40
CA TYR A 68 -1.05 9.19 -0.78
C TYR A 68 -0.07 10.35 -0.77
N LEU A 69 0.06 11.08 -1.88
CA LEU A 69 0.90 12.28 -1.94
C LEU A 69 0.39 13.39 -1.01
N ALA A 70 -0.94 13.55 -0.89
CA ALA A 70 -1.54 14.50 0.05
C ALA A 70 -1.21 14.16 1.51
N VAL A 71 -1.21 12.87 1.88
CA VAL A 71 -0.78 12.43 3.23
C VAL A 71 0.70 12.72 3.46
N VAL A 72 1.58 12.40 2.52
CA VAL A 72 3.01 12.70 2.62
C VAL A 72 3.24 14.20 2.74
N ASN A 73 2.56 15.01 1.93
CA ASN A 73 2.63 16.47 1.98
C ASN A 73 2.17 17.02 3.34
N ALA A 74 1.01 16.59 3.84
CA ALA A 74 0.45 17.05 5.12
C ALA A 74 1.35 16.71 6.32
N LEU A 75 2.09 15.59 6.24
CA LEU A 75 2.98 15.14 7.31
C LEU A 75 4.45 15.55 7.10
N ARG A 76 4.80 16.19 5.98
CA ARG A 76 6.20 16.49 5.62
C ARG A 76 6.99 17.20 6.72
N SER A 77 6.40 18.18 7.37
CA SER A 77 7.05 18.94 8.46
C SER A 77 7.19 18.18 9.78
N ARG A 78 6.61 17.00 9.87
CA ARG A 78 6.62 16.12 11.05
C ARG A 78 7.51 14.90 10.88
N LEU A 79 8.05 14.71 9.68
CA LEU A 79 9.08 13.74 9.35
C LEU A 79 10.47 14.31 9.65
N SER A 80 11.30 13.56 10.35
CA SER A 80 12.72 13.87 10.57
C SER A 80 13.60 13.18 9.52
N ASP A 81 14.87 13.52 9.48
CA ASP A 81 15.85 12.94 8.54
C ASP A 81 15.97 11.40 8.68
N ASP A 82 15.71 10.86 9.87
CA ASP A 82 15.73 9.42 10.14
C ASP A 82 14.40 8.72 9.81
N SER A 83 13.37 9.45 9.39
CA SER A 83 12.07 8.87 9.08
C SER A 83 12.12 7.98 7.85
N SER A 84 11.14 7.06 7.78
CA SER A 84 10.97 6.20 6.61
C SER A 84 9.50 6.05 6.22
N ILE A 85 9.27 5.90 4.91
CA ILE A 85 7.94 5.78 4.29
C ILE A 85 7.89 4.48 3.51
N VAL A 86 6.84 3.68 3.73
CA VAL A 86 6.53 2.49 2.93
C VAL A 86 5.19 2.67 2.24
N ILE A 87 5.18 2.54 0.92
CA ILE A 87 4.00 2.69 0.07
C ILE A 87 3.64 1.33 -0.53
N PHE A 88 2.40 0.88 -0.27
CA PHE A 88 1.93 -0.37 -0.84
C PHE A 88 1.53 -0.21 -2.30
N GLY A 89 2.13 -1.03 -3.16
CA GLY A 89 1.70 -1.28 -4.52
C GLY A 89 0.91 -2.59 -4.62
N GLY A 90 1.32 -3.46 -5.53
CA GLY A 90 0.75 -4.79 -5.74
C GLY A 90 1.24 -5.42 -7.03
N GLN A 91 1.16 -6.74 -7.14
CA GLN A 91 1.69 -7.49 -8.29
C GLN A 91 0.84 -7.41 -9.56
N ALA A 92 -0.39 -6.91 -9.51
CA ALA A 92 -1.20 -6.66 -10.70
C ALA A 92 -0.47 -5.76 -11.74
N ARG A 93 0.50 -4.95 -11.31
CA ARG A 93 1.35 -4.10 -12.19
C ARG A 93 2.19 -4.90 -13.21
N VAL A 94 2.56 -6.13 -12.89
CA VAL A 94 3.37 -7.03 -13.75
C VAL A 94 2.64 -8.33 -14.10
N ARG A 95 1.58 -8.65 -13.37
CA ARG A 95 0.73 -9.83 -13.55
C ARG A 95 -0.73 -9.39 -13.58
N PRO A 96 -1.14 -8.69 -14.65
CA PRO A 96 -2.52 -8.22 -14.78
C PRO A 96 -3.47 -9.40 -15.00
N TYR A 97 -4.71 -9.22 -14.58
CA TYR A 97 -5.80 -10.17 -14.78
C TYR A 97 -7.05 -9.42 -15.25
N PRO A 98 -8.02 -10.09 -15.88
CA PRO A 98 -9.27 -9.43 -16.28
C PRO A 98 -9.95 -8.75 -15.09
N GLY A 99 -10.28 -7.45 -15.23
CA GLY A 99 -10.81 -6.62 -14.15
C GLY A 99 -9.76 -5.85 -13.34
N SER A 100 -8.47 -6.01 -13.63
CA SER A 100 -7.40 -5.30 -12.92
C SER A 100 -6.94 -4.00 -13.62
N THR A 101 -7.64 -3.50 -14.64
CA THR A 101 -7.18 -2.36 -15.45
C THR A 101 -6.70 -1.19 -14.57
N MET A 102 -7.55 -0.70 -13.67
CA MET A 102 -7.18 0.42 -12.81
C MET A 102 -6.21 0.02 -11.70
N VAL A 103 -6.40 -1.14 -11.07
CA VAL A 103 -5.48 -1.64 -10.02
C VAL A 103 -4.06 -1.80 -10.57
N SER A 104 -3.91 -2.36 -11.79
CA SER A 104 -2.61 -2.49 -12.46
C SER A 104 -1.97 -1.13 -12.72
N THR A 105 -2.77 -0.16 -13.21
CA THR A 105 -2.31 1.19 -13.54
C THR A 105 -1.83 1.93 -12.29
N VAL A 106 -2.63 1.98 -11.23
CA VAL A 106 -2.24 2.69 -10.00
C VAL A 106 -1.06 2.03 -9.29
N ASN A 107 -0.97 0.69 -9.30
CA ASN A 107 0.19 -0.01 -8.74
C ASN A 107 1.47 0.24 -9.55
N GLY A 108 1.35 0.42 -10.87
CA GLY A 108 2.45 0.89 -11.72
C GLY A 108 2.88 2.32 -11.38
N GLY A 109 1.91 3.21 -11.11
CA GLY A 109 2.16 4.59 -10.70
C GLY A 109 2.94 4.72 -9.39
N VAL A 110 2.75 3.78 -8.44
CA VAL A 110 3.50 3.74 -7.17
C VAL A 110 5.02 3.66 -7.40
N ILE A 111 5.48 2.98 -8.45
CA ILE A 111 6.92 2.89 -8.76
C ILE A 111 7.51 4.27 -9.06
N GLY A 112 6.85 5.03 -9.95
CA GLY A 112 7.26 6.40 -10.27
C GLY A 112 7.21 7.32 -9.05
N MET A 113 6.16 7.20 -8.24
CA MET A 113 5.99 7.95 -6.99
C MET A 113 7.17 7.70 -6.03
N VAL A 114 7.49 6.44 -5.74
CA VAL A 114 8.59 6.08 -4.82
C VAL A 114 9.94 6.57 -5.33
N ARG A 115 10.23 6.42 -6.63
CA ARG A 115 11.47 6.91 -7.22
C ARG A 115 11.62 8.42 -7.07
N THR A 116 10.57 9.18 -7.32
CA THR A 116 10.59 10.64 -7.15
C THR A 116 10.73 11.02 -5.69
N LEU A 117 9.87 10.48 -4.82
CA LEU A 117 9.90 10.83 -3.39
C LEU A 117 11.21 10.44 -2.70
N SER A 118 11.86 9.33 -3.11
CA SER A 118 13.16 8.94 -2.55
C SER A 118 14.29 9.94 -2.83
N VAL A 119 14.12 10.78 -3.85
CA VAL A 119 15.06 11.86 -4.19
C VAL A 119 14.62 13.17 -3.54
N GLU A 120 13.33 13.55 -3.67
CA GLU A 120 12.83 14.82 -3.17
C GLU A 120 12.83 14.94 -1.65
N LEU A 121 12.66 13.83 -0.96
CA LEU A 121 12.58 13.77 0.51
C LEU A 121 13.90 13.40 1.17
N ALA A 122 14.97 13.13 0.41
CA ALA A 122 16.24 12.72 1.00
C ALA A 122 16.67 13.69 2.12
N PRO A 123 17.18 13.19 3.27
CA PRO A 123 17.58 11.80 3.54
C PRO A 123 16.46 10.86 4.03
N ILE A 124 15.21 11.31 4.12
CA ILE A 124 14.06 10.45 4.43
C ILE A 124 13.98 9.34 3.41
N ARG A 125 13.87 8.08 3.85
CA ARG A 125 13.83 6.92 2.97
C ARG A 125 12.38 6.62 2.53
N VAL A 126 12.22 6.33 1.24
CA VAL A 126 10.91 5.99 0.68
C VAL A 126 11.04 4.71 -0.15
N ASN A 127 10.25 3.70 0.18
CA ASN A 127 10.28 2.40 -0.47
C ASN A 127 8.86 1.93 -0.79
N SER A 128 8.71 1.03 -1.75
CA SER A 128 7.45 0.33 -1.99
C SER A 128 7.49 -1.14 -1.61
N LEU A 129 6.33 -1.65 -1.19
CA LEU A 129 6.07 -3.06 -0.99
C LEU A 129 4.99 -3.54 -1.96
N HIS A 130 5.26 -4.59 -2.71
CA HIS A 130 4.34 -5.17 -3.68
C HIS A 130 3.98 -6.61 -3.28
N PRO A 131 2.91 -6.80 -2.48
CA PRO A 131 2.45 -8.13 -2.12
C PRO A 131 1.91 -8.89 -3.33
N GLY A 132 2.06 -10.21 -3.30
CA GLY A 132 1.22 -11.13 -4.05
C GLY A 132 -0.12 -11.35 -3.34
N ILE A 133 -0.63 -12.58 -3.40
CA ILE A 133 -1.83 -12.98 -2.65
C ILE A 133 -1.44 -13.25 -1.19
N VAL A 134 -2.04 -12.48 -0.27
CA VAL A 134 -1.85 -12.64 1.18
C VAL A 134 -3.00 -13.50 1.69
N GLY A 135 -2.77 -14.82 1.74
CA GLY A 135 -3.82 -15.83 1.88
C GLY A 135 -4.63 -15.75 3.17
N ASP A 136 -4.05 -15.30 4.26
CA ASP A 136 -4.69 -15.12 5.57
C ASP A 136 -5.22 -13.70 5.83
N SER A 137 -5.16 -12.80 4.83
CA SER A 137 -5.76 -11.47 4.97
C SER A 137 -7.29 -11.57 4.93
N PRO A 138 -8.05 -10.67 5.59
CA PRO A 138 -9.51 -10.74 5.65
C PRO A 138 -10.17 -10.91 4.29
N PHE A 139 -9.69 -10.18 3.27
CA PHE A 139 -10.23 -10.26 1.91
C PHE A 139 -10.00 -11.62 1.24
N TRP A 140 -8.82 -12.23 1.41
CA TRP A 140 -8.47 -13.47 0.75
C TRP A 140 -8.94 -14.69 1.53
N ALA A 141 -8.99 -14.63 2.87
CA ALA A 141 -9.47 -15.73 3.72
C ALA A 141 -10.94 -16.10 3.46
N GLU A 142 -11.74 -15.17 2.91
CA GLU A 142 -13.14 -15.40 2.54
C GLU A 142 -13.32 -16.05 1.15
N LYS A 143 -12.24 -16.21 0.37
CA LYS A 143 -12.33 -16.80 -0.97
C LYS A 143 -12.40 -18.33 -0.92
N PRO A 144 -13.09 -18.96 -1.90
CA PRO A 144 -13.12 -20.42 -2.00
C PRO A 144 -11.71 -21.02 -2.00
N ALA A 145 -11.57 -22.19 -1.37
CA ALA A 145 -10.29 -22.89 -1.26
C ALA A 145 -9.64 -23.17 -2.63
N GLU A 146 -10.45 -23.50 -3.64
CA GLU A 146 -9.98 -23.76 -5.01
C GLU A 146 -9.33 -22.52 -5.64
N VAL A 147 -9.84 -21.32 -5.33
CA VAL A 147 -9.29 -20.05 -5.81
C VAL A 147 -7.91 -19.81 -5.19
N LEU A 148 -7.79 -20.01 -3.87
CA LEU A 148 -6.52 -19.88 -3.16
C LEU A 148 -5.51 -20.92 -3.61
N GLU A 149 -5.96 -22.17 -3.85
CA GLU A 149 -5.11 -23.26 -4.37
C GLU A 149 -4.58 -22.92 -5.78
N GLY A 150 -5.42 -22.34 -6.64
CA GLY A 150 -5.01 -21.88 -7.97
C GLY A 150 -3.85 -20.85 -7.90
N PHE A 151 -3.92 -19.92 -6.95
CA PHE A 151 -2.82 -18.97 -6.73
C PHE A 151 -1.61 -19.64 -6.08
N ARG A 152 -1.82 -20.49 -5.07
CA ARG A 152 -0.76 -21.21 -4.36
C ARG A 152 0.09 -22.05 -5.31
N SER A 153 -0.54 -22.79 -6.22
CA SER A 153 0.16 -23.63 -7.21
C SER A 153 1.00 -22.82 -8.21
N GLY A 154 0.67 -21.53 -8.41
CA GLY A 154 1.46 -20.60 -9.21
C GLY A 154 2.68 -20.02 -8.51
N THR A 155 2.86 -20.21 -7.19
CA THR A 155 4.01 -19.69 -6.46
C THR A 155 5.18 -20.68 -6.46
N LEU A 156 6.41 -20.20 -6.62
CA LEU A 156 7.61 -21.06 -6.58
C LEU A 156 7.89 -21.61 -5.19
N THR A 157 7.49 -20.89 -4.15
CA THR A 157 7.64 -21.34 -2.76
C THR A 157 6.60 -22.37 -2.34
N GLY A 158 5.59 -22.65 -3.19
CA GLY A 158 4.49 -23.57 -2.90
C GLY A 158 3.53 -23.10 -1.80
N ARG A 159 3.60 -21.83 -1.40
CA ARG A 159 2.68 -21.23 -0.42
C ARG A 159 2.32 -19.79 -0.78
N LEU A 160 1.16 -19.33 -0.33
CA LEU A 160 0.79 -17.93 -0.39
C LEU A 160 1.57 -17.13 0.68
N ALA A 161 1.74 -15.85 0.44
CA ALA A 161 2.23 -14.94 1.48
C ALA A 161 1.21 -14.88 2.65
N THR A 162 1.71 -14.59 3.83
CA THR A 162 0.91 -14.37 5.03
C THR A 162 0.99 -12.92 5.49
N MET A 163 0.08 -12.49 6.37
CA MET A 163 0.16 -11.18 7.02
C MET A 163 1.49 -11.02 7.76
N ALA A 164 2.01 -12.08 8.39
CA ALA A 164 3.30 -12.06 9.06
C ALA A 164 4.46 -11.78 8.09
N ASP A 165 4.49 -12.42 6.92
CA ASP A 165 5.50 -12.15 5.88
C ASP A 165 5.48 -10.68 5.45
N ILE A 166 4.27 -10.09 5.33
CA ILE A 166 4.11 -8.68 4.94
C ILE A 166 4.60 -7.75 6.06
N VAL A 167 4.26 -8.05 7.32
CA VAL A 167 4.71 -7.26 8.48
C VAL A 167 6.24 -7.27 8.57
N ASP A 168 6.87 -8.43 8.42
CA ASP A 168 8.34 -8.54 8.46
C ASP A 168 9.01 -7.74 7.33
N ALA A 169 8.43 -7.77 6.12
CA ALA A 169 8.92 -6.99 4.99
C ALA A 169 8.75 -5.47 5.22
N VAL A 170 7.61 -5.05 5.78
CA VAL A 170 7.39 -3.64 6.16
C VAL A 170 8.43 -3.20 7.19
N ARG A 171 8.63 -3.97 8.26
CA ARG A 171 9.63 -3.67 9.29
C ARG A 171 11.03 -3.54 8.69
N PHE A 172 11.43 -4.49 7.83
CA PHE A 172 12.71 -4.41 7.13
C PHE A 172 12.88 -3.09 6.36
N LEU A 173 11.86 -2.66 5.60
CA LEU A 173 11.91 -1.41 4.85
C LEU A 173 11.92 -0.16 5.75
N LEU A 174 11.25 -0.22 6.89
CA LEU A 174 11.21 0.88 7.85
C LEU A 174 12.52 1.01 8.65
N GLU A 175 13.12 -0.11 9.05
CA GLU A 175 14.21 -0.15 10.02
C GLU A 175 15.62 -0.20 9.37
N ASN A 176 15.75 -0.68 8.11
CA ASN A 176 17.06 -0.78 7.46
C ASN A 176 17.50 0.57 6.85
N PRO A 177 18.53 1.25 7.41
CA PRO A 177 18.91 2.61 7.00
C PRO A 177 19.58 2.66 5.61
N SER A 178 19.99 1.53 5.06
CA SER A 178 20.65 1.46 3.75
C SER A 178 19.69 1.18 2.59
N VAL A 179 18.37 1.05 2.87
CA VAL A 179 17.37 0.70 1.86
C VAL A 179 16.52 1.94 1.53
N ASN A 180 16.68 2.48 0.32
CA ASN A 180 15.93 3.63 -0.19
C ASN A 180 15.64 3.47 -1.69
N GLY A 181 14.44 3.83 -2.13
CA GLY A 181 14.02 3.82 -3.53
C GLY A 181 13.78 2.43 -4.11
N VAL A 182 13.59 1.39 -3.27
CA VAL A 182 13.39 0.01 -3.74
C VAL A 182 11.92 -0.35 -3.91
N ASP A 183 11.66 -1.25 -4.86
CA ASP A 183 10.38 -1.92 -5.09
C ASP A 183 10.50 -3.37 -4.59
N LEU A 184 10.16 -3.61 -3.32
CA LEU A 184 10.24 -4.94 -2.71
C LEU A 184 9.01 -5.78 -3.08
N VAL A 185 9.25 -6.97 -3.64
CA VAL A 185 8.21 -7.94 -3.97
C VAL A 185 8.15 -9.03 -2.90
N VAL A 186 6.94 -9.32 -2.40
CA VAL A 186 6.67 -10.40 -1.44
C VAL A 186 5.48 -11.21 -1.95
N ASP A 187 5.74 -12.17 -2.83
CA ASP A 187 4.71 -12.92 -3.56
C ASP A 187 4.99 -14.43 -3.67
N GLY A 188 6.04 -14.93 -3.00
CA GLY A 188 6.45 -16.33 -3.08
C GLY A 188 7.03 -16.75 -4.43
N GLY A 189 7.46 -15.78 -5.27
CA GLY A 189 7.90 -16.05 -6.62
C GLY A 189 6.74 -16.44 -7.53
N TRP A 190 5.60 -15.80 -7.39
CA TRP A 190 4.41 -16.06 -8.19
C TRP A 190 4.69 -15.83 -9.67
N LYS A 191 4.34 -16.87 -10.50
CA LYS A 191 4.59 -16.92 -11.96
C LYS A 191 3.38 -16.43 -12.75
#